data_bb67b534abdc4ae814ebc9b9f834c08c
#
_entry.id   bb67b534abdc4ae814ebc9b9f834c08c
#
_cell.length_a   1.000
_cell.length_b   1.000
_cell.length_c   1.000
_cell.angle_alpha   90.00
_cell.angle_beta   90.00
_cell.angle_gamma   90.00
#
_symmetry.space_group_name_H-M   'P 1'
#
loop_
_entity.id
_entity.type
_entity.pdbx_description
1 polymer ?
#
loop_
_entity_poly.entity_id
_entity_poly.type
_entity_poly.pdbx_seq_one_letter_code
_entity_poly.pdbx_strand_id
1 'polypeptide(L)'
;MNAIELSHVTKHFPGFTLQDLSLTVPSGTICGLVGENGAGKSPLMNILIGLYQPTEGKIFLNGQEVRIDSPSQAVKLGIGMVHQHFMLVEAMTVFDNIILGDKHAKGLFIDRAARRKEIEALSEKYGLDVQLDKLITEISVGEQQRTEILKALYHGAELLILDEPSAALTDIEVEGLFAIMQKLVGEGKSIIFISHKMREVLRISDRITILRLGKVVGTVDRAETDGQKLAGMMIGKELTESHYEKVDASGHEIVAELDHVDYNKESKHSGLA
;
A
#
# COMPACT_ATOMS: atom_id res chain seq x y z
N MET A 1 4.16 10.71 -19.44
CA MET A 1 5.32 11.01 -18.57
C MET A 1 5.31 10.03 -17.42
N ASN A 2 6.45 9.63 -16.87
CA ASN A 2 6.50 8.72 -15.73
C ASN A 2 6.59 9.54 -14.44
N ALA A 3 5.75 9.20 -13.43
CA ALA A 3 5.86 9.78 -12.11
C ALA A 3 7.17 9.33 -11.45
N ILE A 4 7.46 8.02 -11.52
CA ILE A 4 8.73 7.48 -11.07
C ILE A 4 9.20 6.36 -12.00
N GLU A 5 10.52 6.27 -12.17
CA GLU A 5 11.16 5.20 -12.93
C GLU A 5 12.42 4.74 -12.18
N LEU A 6 12.54 3.45 -12.02
CA LEU A 6 13.75 2.80 -11.55
C LEU A 6 14.42 2.13 -12.75
N SER A 7 15.70 2.37 -12.94
CA SER A 7 16.48 1.82 -14.04
C SER A 7 17.63 1.00 -13.48
N HIS A 8 17.57 -0.31 -13.68
CA HIS A 8 18.62 -1.28 -13.30
C HIS A 8 19.04 -1.20 -11.81
N VAL A 9 18.06 -0.96 -10.92
CA VAL A 9 18.32 -0.79 -9.48
C VAL A 9 18.69 -2.14 -8.85
N THR A 10 19.87 -2.17 -8.23
CA THR A 10 20.37 -3.31 -7.48
C THR A 10 20.64 -2.90 -6.03
N LYS A 11 20.28 -3.77 -5.09
CA LYS A 11 20.59 -3.60 -3.67
C LYS A 11 20.90 -4.94 -3.02
N HIS A 12 22.08 -5.05 -2.45
CA HIS A 12 22.51 -6.24 -1.70
C HIS A 12 22.15 -6.10 -0.23
N PHE A 13 21.56 -7.17 0.31
CA PHE A 13 21.28 -7.36 1.73
C PHE A 13 21.87 -8.70 2.17
N PRO A 14 22.16 -8.93 3.46
CA PRO A 14 22.53 -10.25 3.94
C PRO A 14 21.44 -11.29 3.62
N GLY A 15 21.79 -12.29 2.80
CA GLY A 15 20.86 -13.36 2.41
C GLY A 15 19.81 -13.02 1.35
N PHE A 16 19.78 -11.78 0.84
CA PHE A 16 18.81 -11.35 -0.19
C PHE A 16 19.37 -10.25 -1.07
N THR A 17 18.97 -10.23 -2.34
CA THR A 17 19.34 -9.16 -3.27
C THR A 17 18.14 -8.74 -4.11
N LEU A 18 17.89 -7.43 -4.17
CA LEU A 18 17.14 -6.84 -5.29
C LEU A 18 18.11 -6.74 -6.46
N GLN A 19 17.79 -7.41 -7.56
CA GLN A 19 18.73 -7.56 -8.68
C GLN A 19 18.15 -6.97 -9.95
N ASP A 20 18.86 -5.98 -10.51
CA ASP A 20 18.58 -5.41 -11.83
C ASP A 20 17.12 -5.02 -12.03
N LEU A 21 16.56 -4.31 -11.04
CA LEU A 21 15.15 -4.01 -10.98
C LEU A 21 14.85 -2.77 -11.80
N SER A 22 13.99 -2.92 -12.80
CA SER A 22 13.45 -1.81 -13.58
C SER A 22 11.93 -1.77 -13.41
N LEU A 23 11.43 -0.61 -12.99
CA LEU A 23 10.02 -0.35 -12.71
C LEU A 23 9.65 1.02 -13.22
N THR A 24 8.49 1.13 -13.85
CA THR A 24 7.96 2.41 -14.33
C THR A 24 6.52 2.59 -13.83
N VAL A 25 6.26 3.72 -13.22
CA VAL A 25 4.92 4.15 -12.81
C VAL A 25 4.54 5.37 -13.65
N PRO A 26 3.60 5.25 -14.59
CA PRO A 26 3.11 6.40 -15.35
C PRO A 26 2.43 7.44 -14.45
N SER A 27 2.53 8.71 -14.83
CA SER A 27 1.85 9.78 -14.08
C SER A 27 0.34 9.64 -14.19
N GLY A 28 -0.36 9.87 -13.07
CA GLY A 28 -1.82 9.80 -13.02
C GLY A 28 -2.36 8.38 -13.16
N THR A 29 -1.64 7.37 -12.66
CA THR A 29 -2.08 5.97 -12.69
C THR A 29 -1.92 5.28 -11.35
N ILE A 30 -2.64 4.18 -11.18
CA ILE A 30 -2.48 3.24 -10.07
C ILE A 30 -1.66 2.04 -10.59
N CYS A 31 -0.43 1.91 -10.10
CA CYS A 31 0.41 0.77 -10.40
C CYS A 31 0.34 -0.24 -9.24
N GLY A 32 -0.26 -1.40 -9.49
CA GLY A 32 -0.24 -2.52 -8.56
C GLY A 32 1.16 -3.14 -8.49
N LEU A 33 1.65 -3.41 -7.29
CA LEU A 33 2.87 -4.16 -7.06
C LEU A 33 2.55 -5.43 -6.28
N VAL A 34 2.69 -6.56 -6.94
CA VAL A 34 2.38 -7.88 -6.37
C VAL A 34 3.61 -8.75 -6.28
N GLY A 35 3.58 -9.71 -5.38
CA GLY A 35 4.64 -10.70 -5.17
C GLY A 35 4.42 -11.44 -3.87
N GLU A 36 4.99 -12.64 -3.76
CA GLU A 36 4.95 -13.44 -2.53
C GLU A 36 5.68 -12.73 -1.36
N ASN A 37 5.49 -13.25 -0.16
CA ASN A 37 6.28 -12.79 0.99
C ASN A 37 7.76 -13.09 0.72
N GLY A 38 8.62 -12.10 0.99
CA GLY A 38 10.05 -12.22 0.67
C GLY A 38 10.40 -11.89 -0.79
N ALA A 39 9.45 -11.55 -1.66
CA ALA A 39 9.73 -11.17 -3.05
C ALA A 39 10.58 -9.90 -3.20
N GLY A 40 10.66 -9.05 -2.15
CA GLY A 40 11.44 -7.82 -2.16
C GLY A 40 10.62 -6.54 -2.19
N LYS A 41 9.29 -6.59 -1.98
CA LYS A 41 8.41 -5.41 -1.99
C LYS A 41 8.84 -4.36 -0.97
N SER A 42 8.96 -4.71 0.31
CA SER A 42 9.35 -3.77 1.37
C SER A 42 10.77 -3.22 1.19
N PRO A 43 11.80 -4.01 0.84
CA PRO A 43 13.10 -3.47 0.45
C PRO A 43 13.04 -2.45 -0.68
N LEU A 44 12.22 -2.70 -1.71
CA LEU A 44 12.02 -1.77 -2.82
C LEU A 44 11.38 -0.46 -2.35
N MET A 45 10.32 -0.55 -1.53
CA MET A 45 9.68 0.65 -0.96
C MET A 45 10.64 1.45 -0.09
N ASN A 46 11.45 0.78 0.72
CA ASN A 46 12.46 1.43 1.55
C ASN A 46 13.53 2.18 0.74
N ILE A 47 13.81 1.75 -0.49
CA ILE A 47 14.64 2.50 -1.43
C ILE A 47 13.89 3.76 -1.90
N LEU A 48 12.61 3.65 -2.27
CA LEU A 48 11.81 4.77 -2.77
C LEU A 48 11.57 5.87 -1.71
N ILE A 49 11.54 5.49 -0.43
CA ILE A 49 11.42 6.47 0.66
C ILE A 49 12.78 6.88 1.27
N GLY A 50 13.90 6.41 0.69
CA GLY A 50 15.23 6.85 1.09
C GLY A 50 15.78 6.23 2.38
N LEU A 51 15.17 5.15 2.89
CA LEU A 51 15.73 4.37 4.01
C LEU A 51 16.95 3.54 3.58
N TYR A 52 16.95 3.09 2.33
CA TYR A 52 18.08 2.39 1.75
C TYR A 52 18.52 3.08 0.45
N GLN A 53 19.83 3.11 0.23
CA GLN A 53 20.40 3.56 -1.04
C GLN A 53 20.59 2.35 -1.96
N PRO A 54 20.26 2.45 -3.26
CA PRO A 54 20.63 1.43 -4.22
C PRO A 54 22.16 1.29 -4.26
N THR A 55 22.64 0.09 -4.52
CA THR A 55 24.07 -0.18 -4.76
C THR A 55 24.44 0.19 -6.19
N GLU A 56 23.52 -0.06 -7.12
CA GLU A 56 23.65 0.25 -8.55
C GLU A 56 22.30 0.72 -9.10
N GLY A 57 22.33 1.30 -10.28
CA GLY A 57 21.15 1.80 -10.99
C GLY A 57 20.79 3.22 -10.62
N LYS A 58 19.67 3.68 -11.17
CA LYS A 58 19.22 5.09 -11.06
C LYS A 58 17.73 5.17 -10.79
N ILE A 59 17.32 6.26 -10.15
CA ILE A 59 15.92 6.60 -9.90
C ILE A 59 15.64 7.92 -10.63
N PHE A 60 14.55 7.96 -11.36
CA PHE A 60 14.07 9.18 -12.03
C PHE A 60 12.69 9.53 -11.49
N LEU A 61 12.48 10.78 -11.14
CA LEU A 61 11.19 11.34 -10.75
C LEU A 61 10.80 12.40 -11.78
N ASN A 62 9.64 12.23 -12.40
CA ASN A 62 9.18 13.11 -13.48
C ASN A 62 10.23 13.29 -14.61
N GLY A 63 11.00 12.24 -14.90
CA GLY A 63 12.05 12.22 -15.93
C GLY A 63 13.39 12.83 -15.51
N GLN A 64 13.52 13.32 -14.28
CA GLN A 64 14.78 13.84 -13.73
C GLN A 64 15.43 12.81 -12.82
N GLU A 65 16.73 12.56 -13.02
CA GLU A 65 17.49 11.69 -12.11
C GLU A 65 17.53 12.31 -10.70
N VAL A 66 17.14 11.52 -9.72
CA VAL A 66 17.11 11.93 -8.31
C VAL A 66 17.85 10.93 -7.44
N ARG A 67 18.40 11.44 -6.34
CA ARG A 67 18.91 10.62 -5.26
C ARG A 67 18.07 10.86 -4.02
N ILE A 68 17.58 9.80 -3.41
CA ILE A 68 16.67 9.87 -2.27
C ILE A 68 17.44 9.38 -1.04
N ASP A 69 18.09 10.28 -0.32
CA ASP A 69 19.03 9.95 0.77
C ASP A 69 18.35 9.78 2.14
N SER A 70 17.08 10.18 2.26
CA SER A 70 16.35 10.11 3.54
C SER A 70 14.83 10.22 3.31
N PRO A 71 14.00 9.77 4.28
CA PRO A 71 12.56 9.99 4.25
C PRO A 71 12.15 11.47 4.14
N SER A 72 12.89 12.34 4.82
CA SER A 72 12.65 13.80 4.71
C SER A 72 12.86 14.31 3.28
N GLN A 73 13.81 13.75 2.56
CA GLN A 73 14.03 14.11 1.15
C GLN A 73 12.96 13.51 0.24
N ALA A 74 12.53 12.27 0.48
CA ALA A 74 11.40 11.66 -0.25
C ALA A 74 10.15 12.55 -0.16
N VAL A 75 9.81 13.00 1.05
CA VAL A 75 8.69 13.94 1.27
C VAL A 75 8.89 15.25 0.52
N LYS A 76 10.10 15.82 0.50
CA LYS A 76 10.40 17.06 -0.26
C LYS A 76 10.26 16.87 -1.77
N LEU A 77 10.52 15.66 -2.25
CA LEU A 77 10.36 15.27 -3.65
C LEU A 77 8.90 14.91 -4.00
N GLY A 78 7.98 14.99 -3.04
CA GLY A 78 6.57 14.67 -3.24
C GLY A 78 6.26 13.18 -3.20
N ILE A 79 7.09 12.36 -2.55
CA ILE A 79 6.83 10.93 -2.33
C ILE A 79 6.28 10.78 -0.91
N GLY A 80 5.05 10.27 -0.80
CA GLY A 80 4.39 9.91 0.46
C GLY A 80 4.21 8.40 0.57
N MET A 81 4.33 7.86 1.78
CA MET A 81 4.06 6.44 2.03
C MET A 81 3.10 6.27 3.18
N VAL A 82 2.13 5.39 2.99
CA VAL A 82 1.23 4.87 4.01
C VAL A 82 1.64 3.43 4.26
N HIS A 83 2.08 3.17 5.49
CA HIS A 83 2.60 1.88 5.90
C HIS A 83 1.47 0.91 6.28
N GLN A 84 1.74 -0.37 6.23
CA GLN A 84 0.83 -1.43 6.67
C GLN A 84 0.42 -1.26 8.16
N HIS A 85 1.37 -0.82 9.00
CA HIS A 85 1.10 -0.42 10.37
C HIS A 85 1.16 1.10 10.45
N PHE A 86 0.10 1.72 10.93
CA PHE A 86 0.00 3.17 10.97
C PHE A 86 1.13 3.81 11.78
N MET A 87 1.72 4.86 11.24
CA MET A 87 2.78 5.64 11.88
C MET A 87 2.18 6.89 12.56
N LEU A 88 1.01 6.72 13.20
CA LEU A 88 0.32 7.76 13.94
C LEU A 88 0.71 7.70 15.42
N VAL A 89 0.85 8.87 16.03
CA VAL A 89 1.11 8.99 17.48
C VAL A 89 -0.22 8.93 18.21
N GLU A 90 -0.47 7.84 18.93
CA GLU A 90 -1.74 7.55 19.59
C GLU A 90 -2.19 8.61 20.59
N ALA A 91 -1.25 9.22 21.32
CA ALA A 91 -1.50 10.26 22.31
C ALA A 91 -1.80 11.65 21.73
N MET A 92 -1.73 11.80 20.40
CA MET A 92 -2.00 13.04 19.68
C MET A 92 -3.36 13.01 19.00
N THR A 93 -3.91 14.20 18.73
CA THR A 93 -5.11 14.33 17.90
C THR A 93 -4.81 14.01 16.44
N VAL A 94 -5.85 13.76 15.64
CA VAL A 94 -5.74 13.64 14.17
C VAL A 94 -5.05 14.87 13.59
N PHE A 95 -5.47 16.06 13.99
CA PHE A 95 -4.88 17.33 13.56
C PHE A 95 -3.38 17.39 13.86
N ASP A 96 -2.96 17.09 15.09
CA ASP A 96 -1.56 17.16 15.51
C ASP A 96 -0.68 16.15 14.76
N ASN A 97 -1.23 14.96 14.47
CA ASN A 97 -0.54 13.97 13.64
C ASN A 97 -0.31 14.44 12.21
N ILE A 98 -1.29 15.13 11.61
CA ILE A 98 -1.19 15.63 10.23
C ILE A 98 -0.12 16.73 10.13
N ILE A 99 -0.13 17.68 11.06
CA ILE A 99 0.84 18.80 11.04
C ILE A 99 2.24 18.45 11.56
N LEU A 100 2.42 17.24 12.09
CA LEU A 100 3.71 16.79 12.61
C LEU A 100 4.78 16.84 11.52
N GLY A 101 5.83 17.64 11.72
CA GLY A 101 6.87 17.84 10.71
C GLY A 101 6.54 18.91 9.65
N ASP A 102 5.55 19.79 9.91
CA ASP A 102 5.16 20.86 9.00
C ASP A 102 6.37 21.76 8.62
N LYS A 103 6.59 21.87 7.32
CA LYS A 103 7.66 22.68 6.71
C LYS A 103 7.41 24.20 6.88
N HIS A 104 6.18 24.59 7.15
CA HIS A 104 5.77 26.00 7.29
C HIS A 104 5.87 26.51 8.73
N ALA A 105 6.32 25.68 9.67
CA ALA A 105 6.66 26.11 11.02
C ALA A 105 7.87 27.06 10.95
N LYS A 106 7.62 28.35 10.76
CA LYS A 106 8.64 29.41 10.84
C LYS A 106 8.79 29.83 12.30
N GLY A 107 9.82 29.34 12.97
CA GLY A 107 10.11 29.67 14.37
C GLY A 107 9.34 28.78 15.36
N LEU A 108 9.04 29.34 16.56
CA LEU A 108 8.42 28.63 17.70
C LEU A 108 6.88 28.49 17.61
N PHE A 109 6.25 29.11 16.62
CA PHE A 109 4.78 29.16 16.54
C PHE A 109 4.26 28.62 15.21
N ILE A 110 3.26 27.72 15.29
CA ILE A 110 2.49 27.23 14.14
C ILE A 110 1.15 27.96 14.16
N ASP A 111 0.77 28.56 13.03
CA ASP A 111 -0.59 29.06 12.85
C ASP A 111 -1.57 27.90 12.68
N ARG A 112 -2.06 27.37 13.82
CA ARG A 112 -2.98 26.21 13.85
C ARG A 112 -4.28 26.48 13.10
N ALA A 113 -4.79 27.72 13.13
CA ALA A 113 -6.05 28.06 12.44
C ALA A 113 -5.91 28.02 10.92
N ALA A 114 -4.80 28.54 10.39
CA ALA A 114 -4.49 28.45 8.97
C ALA A 114 -4.28 26.98 8.52
N ARG A 115 -3.54 26.18 9.30
CA ARG A 115 -3.31 24.75 8.99
C ARG A 115 -4.59 23.95 9.03
N ARG A 116 -5.47 24.23 10.00
CA ARG A 116 -6.77 23.56 10.06
C ARG A 116 -7.58 23.78 8.80
N LYS A 117 -7.70 25.02 8.34
CA LYS A 117 -8.42 25.33 7.09
C LYS A 117 -7.84 24.64 5.86
N GLU A 118 -6.52 24.54 5.79
CA GLU A 118 -5.82 23.83 4.71
C GLU A 118 -6.13 22.33 4.74
N ILE A 119 -6.09 21.72 5.90
CA ILE A 119 -6.40 20.29 6.10
C ILE A 119 -7.86 20.01 5.79
N GLU A 120 -8.79 20.85 6.27
CA GLU A 120 -10.22 20.73 6.00
C GLU A 120 -10.51 20.83 4.49
N ALA A 121 -9.87 21.76 3.79
CA ALA A 121 -9.99 21.88 2.34
C ALA A 121 -9.46 20.66 1.59
N LEU A 122 -8.34 20.06 2.02
CA LEU A 122 -7.82 18.83 1.44
C LEU A 122 -8.74 17.64 1.75
N SER A 123 -9.24 17.56 2.98
CA SER A 123 -10.19 16.53 3.40
C SER A 123 -11.45 16.55 2.54
N GLU A 124 -12.06 17.72 2.35
CA GLU A 124 -13.23 17.90 1.49
C GLU A 124 -12.92 17.60 0.02
N LYS A 125 -11.80 18.15 -0.47
CA LYS A 125 -11.36 17.94 -1.86
C LYS A 125 -11.26 16.46 -2.21
N TYR A 126 -10.69 15.63 -1.35
CA TYR A 126 -10.44 14.22 -1.65
C TYR A 126 -11.45 13.25 -1.03
N GLY A 127 -12.40 13.76 -0.23
CA GLY A 127 -13.39 12.93 0.44
C GLY A 127 -12.78 12.09 1.58
N LEU A 128 -11.75 12.65 2.24
CA LEU A 128 -11.07 12.05 3.37
C LEU A 128 -11.70 12.54 4.68
N ASP A 129 -12.94 12.10 4.94
CA ASP A 129 -13.65 12.51 6.16
C ASP A 129 -12.94 12.01 7.41
N VAL A 130 -12.40 12.96 8.21
CA VAL A 130 -11.67 12.70 9.47
C VAL A 130 -12.07 13.70 10.55
N GLN A 131 -12.05 13.26 11.81
CA GLN A 131 -12.40 14.08 12.97
C GLN A 131 -11.14 14.68 13.59
N LEU A 132 -10.78 15.90 13.20
CA LEU A 132 -9.48 16.54 13.50
C LEU A 132 -9.18 16.65 15.00
N ASP A 133 -10.20 16.80 15.87
CA ASP A 133 -10.02 17.04 17.29
C ASP A 133 -9.97 15.74 18.14
N LYS A 134 -10.28 14.59 17.53
CA LYS A 134 -10.20 13.30 18.23
C LYS A 134 -8.76 12.80 18.35
N LEU A 135 -8.49 12.09 19.44
CA LEU A 135 -7.26 11.31 19.57
C LEU A 135 -7.27 10.14 18.58
N ILE A 136 -6.09 9.69 18.19
CA ILE A 136 -5.96 8.52 17.29
C ILE A 136 -6.58 7.27 17.90
N THR A 137 -6.54 7.12 19.23
CA THR A 137 -7.16 6.00 19.96
C THR A 137 -8.69 6.01 19.93
N GLU A 138 -9.32 7.14 19.56
CA GLU A 138 -10.77 7.33 19.57
C GLU A 138 -11.41 7.15 18.18
N ILE A 139 -10.60 6.96 17.14
CA ILE A 139 -11.04 6.83 15.77
C ILE A 139 -10.91 5.39 15.25
N SER A 140 -11.74 5.04 14.27
CA SER A 140 -11.71 3.72 13.63
C SER A 140 -10.44 3.51 12.79
N VAL A 141 -10.15 2.24 12.48
CA VAL A 141 -9.04 1.86 11.60
C VAL A 141 -9.15 2.54 10.23
N GLY A 142 -10.36 2.62 9.67
CA GLY A 142 -10.60 3.31 8.41
C GLY A 142 -10.36 4.82 8.49
N GLU A 143 -10.65 5.46 9.64
CA GLU A 143 -10.30 6.87 9.86
C GLU A 143 -8.79 7.06 10.03
N GLN A 144 -8.10 6.14 10.72
CA GLN A 144 -6.63 6.15 10.82
C GLN A 144 -5.98 6.06 9.43
N GLN A 145 -6.50 5.17 8.57
CA GLN A 145 -6.07 5.06 7.18
C GLN A 145 -6.25 6.37 6.41
N ARG A 146 -7.43 6.99 6.49
CA ARG A 146 -7.69 8.29 5.86
C ARG A 146 -6.79 9.39 6.42
N THR A 147 -6.50 9.36 7.71
CA THR A 147 -5.58 10.30 8.37
C THR A 147 -4.16 10.19 7.81
N GLU A 148 -3.63 8.98 7.62
CA GLU A 148 -2.31 8.76 7.01
C GLU A 148 -2.26 9.27 5.56
N ILE A 149 -3.30 9.01 4.76
CA ILE A 149 -3.38 9.53 3.39
C ILE A 149 -3.43 11.06 3.41
N LEU A 150 -4.27 11.65 4.26
CA LEU A 150 -4.42 13.10 4.39
C LEU A 150 -3.12 13.76 4.85
N LYS A 151 -2.40 13.13 5.79
CA LYS A 151 -1.07 13.54 6.24
C LYS A 151 -0.07 13.57 5.08
N ALA A 152 -0.02 12.52 4.27
CA ALA A 152 0.86 12.48 3.11
C ALA A 152 0.53 13.58 2.09
N LEU A 153 -0.76 13.82 1.82
CA LEU A 153 -1.23 14.88 0.92
C LEU A 153 -0.93 16.28 1.47
N TYR A 154 -1.12 16.51 2.76
CA TYR A 154 -0.79 17.77 3.43
C TYR A 154 0.71 18.09 3.30
N HIS A 155 1.56 17.08 3.36
CA HIS A 155 3.01 17.24 3.12
C HIS A 155 3.40 17.33 1.65
N GLY A 156 2.43 17.35 0.73
CA GLY A 156 2.63 17.60 -0.70
C GLY A 156 2.96 16.37 -1.52
N ALA A 157 2.45 15.19 -1.14
CA ALA A 157 2.66 13.98 -1.93
C ALA A 157 2.01 14.08 -3.32
N GLU A 158 2.79 13.81 -4.35
CA GLU A 158 2.40 13.63 -5.74
C GLU A 158 2.40 12.15 -6.15
N LEU A 159 3.29 11.37 -5.54
CA LEU A 159 3.35 9.92 -5.63
C LEU A 159 3.04 9.33 -4.24
N LEU A 160 1.99 8.53 -4.15
CA LEU A 160 1.60 7.82 -2.94
C LEU A 160 1.99 6.35 -3.04
N ILE A 161 2.66 5.84 -2.03
CA ILE A 161 2.93 4.41 -1.86
C ILE A 161 2.01 3.91 -0.76
N LEU A 162 1.13 2.98 -1.09
CA LEU A 162 0.18 2.38 -0.15
C LEU A 162 0.58 0.91 0.06
N ASP A 163 1.11 0.60 1.25
CA ASP A 163 1.59 -0.75 1.58
C ASP A 163 0.52 -1.51 2.36
N GLU A 164 -0.11 -2.51 1.72
CA GLU A 164 -1.20 -3.35 2.26
C GLU A 164 -2.33 -2.54 2.93
N PRO A 165 -2.84 -1.46 2.29
CA PRO A 165 -3.70 -0.49 2.96
C PRO A 165 -5.10 -1.04 3.31
N SER A 166 -5.47 -2.19 2.77
CA SER A 166 -6.76 -2.85 3.03
C SER A 166 -6.68 -3.99 4.05
N ALA A 167 -5.52 -4.22 4.68
CA ALA A 167 -5.30 -5.40 5.52
C ALA A 167 -6.23 -5.47 6.74
N ALA A 168 -6.57 -4.32 7.32
CA ALA A 168 -7.40 -4.21 8.53
C ALA A 168 -8.77 -3.54 8.28
N LEU A 169 -9.13 -3.33 7.02
CA LEU A 169 -10.38 -2.68 6.63
C LEU A 169 -11.50 -3.69 6.39
N THR A 170 -12.72 -3.28 6.69
CA THR A 170 -13.95 -3.96 6.24
C THR A 170 -14.15 -3.77 4.73
N ASP A 171 -14.97 -4.62 4.10
CA ASP A 171 -15.26 -4.51 2.65
C ASP A 171 -15.82 -3.13 2.27
N ILE A 172 -16.64 -2.52 3.14
CA ILE A 172 -17.21 -1.17 2.91
C ILE A 172 -16.10 -0.10 2.95
N GLU A 173 -15.17 -0.22 3.89
CA GLU A 173 -14.04 0.72 3.99
C GLU A 173 -13.06 0.56 2.82
N VAL A 174 -12.88 -0.66 2.31
CA VAL A 174 -12.09 -0.93 1.07
C VAL A 174 -12.71 -0.23 -0.13
N GLU A 175 -14.05 -0.27 -0.28
CA GLU A 175 -14.74 0.48 -1.33
C GLU A 175 -14.50 1.99 -1.22
N GLY A 176 -14.58 2.52 0.01
CA GLY A 176 -14.27 3.92 0.28
C GLY A 176 -12.82 4.28 -0.07
N LEU A 177 -11.87 3.41 0.29
CA LEU A 177 -10.46 3.61 -0.05
C LEU A 177 -10.24 3.64 -1.57
N PHE A 178 -10.86 2.72 -2.32
CA PHE A 178 -10.75 2.69 -3.78
C PHE A 178 -11.34 3.94 -4.43
N ALA A 179 -12.47 4.44 -3.93
CA ALA A 179 -13.04 5.70 -4.41
C ALA A 179 -12.08 6.89 -4.18
N ILE A 180 -11.42 6.95 -3.02
CA ILE A 180 -10.39 7.95 -2.71
C ILE A 180 -9.22 7.83 -3.69
N MET A 181 -8.69 6.61 -3.91
CA MET A 181 -7.57 6.38 -4.83
C MET A 181 -7.90 6.82 -6.26
N GLN A 182 -9.10 6.50 -6.76
CA GLN A 182 -9.55 6.93 -8.08
C GLN A 182 -9.67 8.46 -8.18
N LYS A 183 -10.18 9.11 -7.13
CA LYS A 183 -10.26 10.56 -7.07
C LYS A 183 -8.88 11.22 -7.07
N LEU A 184 -7.93 10.68 -6.31
CA LEU A 184 -6.54 11.14 -6.29
C LEU A 184 -5.89 11.08 -7.67
N VAL A 185 -6.06 9.96 -8.38
CA VAL A 185 -5.53 9.76 -9.73
C VAL A 185 -6.23 10.69 -10.74
N GLY A 186 -7.56 10.88 -10.61
CA GLY A 186 -8.31 11.85 -11.41
C GLY A 186 -7.82 13.30 -11.26
N GLU A 187 -7.19 13.62 -10.13
CA GLU A 187 -6.54 14.91 -9.82
C GLU A 187 -5.03 14.91 -10.17
N GLY A 188 -4.56 13.91 -10.89
CA GLY A 188 -3.18 13.83 -11.40
C GLY A 188 -2.16 13.21 -10.44
N LYS A 189 -2.56 12.72 -9.27
CA LYS A 189 -1.67 11.98 -8.36
C LYS A 189 -1.35 10.60 -8.93
N SER A 190 -0.24 10.01 -8.54
CA SER A 190 0.16 8.65 -8.93
C SER A 190 0.22 7.77 -7.71
N ILE A 191 -0.11 6.50 -7.85
CA ILE A 191 -0.19 5.56 -6.72
C ILE A 191 0.57 4.27 -7.05
N ILE A 192 1.41 3.83 -6.11
CA ILE A 192 1.90 2.45 -6.04
C ILE A 192 1.06 1.74 -4.99
N PHE A 193 0.27 0.77 -5.43
CA PHE A 193 -0.62 0.00 -4.57
C PHE A 193 -0.06 -1.40 -4.36
N ILE A 194 0.36 -1.69 -3.14
CA ILE A 194 0.92 -2.98 -2.77
C ILE A 194 -0.16 -3.77 -2.05
N SER A 195 -0.48 -4.95 -2.56
CA SER A 195 -1.38 -5.88 -1.88
C SER A 195 -1.08 -7.32 -2.31
N HIS A 196 -1.30 -8.26 -1.40
CA HIS A 196 -1.31 -9.69 -1.70
C HIS A 196 -2.71 -10.18 -2.11
N LYS A 197 -3.74 -9.34 -1.95
CA LYS A 197 -5.12 -9.65 -2.34
C LYS A 197 -5.32 -9.39 -3.83
N MET A 198 -5.13 -10.42 -4.62
CA MET A 198 -5.16 -10.37 -6.10
C MET A 198 -6.43 -9.68 -6.65
N ARG A 199 -7.59 -9.93 -6.01
CA ARG A 199 -8.87 -9.33 -6.44
C ARG A 199 -8.86 -7.81 -6.32
N GLU A 200 -8.25 -7.27 -5.26
CA GLU A 200 -8.13 -5.82 -5.05
C GLU A 200 -7.22 -5.20 -6.11
N VAL A 201 -6.06 -5.81 -6.34
CA VAL A 201 -5.09 -5.33 -7.34
C VAL A 201 -5.70 -5.31 -8.74
N LEU A 202 -6.35 -6.41 -9.14
CA LEU A 202 -7.04 -6.51 -10.42
C LEU A 202 -8.18 -5.51 -10.58
N ARG A 203 -8.77 -5.07 -9.49
CA ARG A 203 -9.91 -4.16 -9.51
C ARG A 203 -9.50 -2.70 -9.68
N ILE A 204 -8.40 -2.28 -9.00
CA ILE A 204 -8.08 -0.86 -8.88
C ILE A 204 -6.90 -0.42 -9.74
N SER A 205 -6.00 -1.33 -10.13
CA SER A 205 -4.76 -0.98 -10.82
C SER A 205 -4.97 -0.80 -12.31
N ASP A 206 -4.28 0.15 -12.92
CA ASP A 206 -4.16 0.31 -14.37
C ASP A 206 -3.11 -0.64 -14.94
N ARG A 207 -1.97 -0.76 -14.23
CA ARG A 207 -0.86 -1.65 -14.55
C ARG A 207 -0.44 -2.43 -13.31
N ILE A 208 0.08 -3.63 -13.52
CA ILE A 208 0.49 -4.52 -12.42
C ILE A 208 1.90 -5.00 -12.70
N THR A 209 2.80 -4.72 -11.75
CA THR A 209 4.19 -5.19 -11.77
C THR A 209 4.33 -6.36 -10.80
N ILE A 210 4.92 -7.43 -11.28
CA ILE A 210 5.11 -8.67 -10.52
C ILE A 210 6.56 -8.76 -10.07
N LEU A 211 6.75 -8.84 -8.76
CA LEU A 211 8.04 -9.02 -8.12
C LEU A 211 8.19 -10.47 -7.62
N ARG A 212 9.30 -11.10 -7.94
CA ARG A 212 9.62 -12.46 -7.48
C ARG A 212 11.12 -12.60 -7.23
N LEU A 213 11.51 -13.10 -6.04
CA LEU A 213 12.91 -13.35 -5.65
C LEU A 213 13.84 -12.18 -5.95
N GLY A 214 13.40 -10.94 -5.65
CA GLY A 214 14.19 -9.73 -5.83
C GLY A 214 14.27 -9.19 -7.27
N LYS A 215 13.46 -9.72 -8.20
CA LYS A 215 13.43 -9.29 -9.61
C LYS A 215 12.02 -8.92 -10.04
N VAL A 216 11.90 -7.97 -10.96
CA VAL A 216 10.67 -7.78 -11.74
C VAL A 216 10.59 -8.88 -12.79
N VAL A 217 9.57 -9.75 -12.68
CA VAL A 217 9.34 -10.82 -13.64
C VAL A 217 8.43 -10.40 -14.79
N GLY A 218 7.75 -9.28 -14.65
CA GLY A 218 6.94 -8.68 -15.70
C GLY A 218 6.09 -7.53 -15.20
N THR A 219 5.65 -6.70 -16.12
CA THR A 219 4.64 -5.67 -15.92
C THR A 219 3.56 -5.89 -16.97
N VAL A 220 2.31 -5.95 -16.57
CA VAL A 220 1.16 -6.21 -17.44
C VAL A 220 0.12 -5.11 -17.28
N ASP A 221 -0.57 -4.78 -18.35
CA ASP A 221 -1.72 -3.89 -18.28
C ASP A 221 -2.92 -4.67 -17.72
N ARG A 222 -3.73 -3.98 -16.90
CA ARG A 222 -4.88 -4.62 -16.25
C ARG A 222 -5.82 -5.31 -17.24
N ALA A 223 -6.04 -4.69 -18.40
CA ALA A 223 -6.94 -5.20 -19.44
C ALA A 223 -6.43 -6.50 -20.10
N GLU A 224 -5.14 -6.82 -19.97
CA GLU A 224 -4.50 -7.96 -20.64
C GLU A 224 -4.20 -9.13 -19.68
N THR A 225 -4.69 -9.05 -18.43
CA THR A 225 -4.37 -10.04 -17.40
C THR A 225 -5.56 -10.41 -16.54
N ASP A 226 -5.46 -11.57 -15.91
CA ASP A 226 -6.41 -12.13 -14.95
C ASP A 226 -5.67 -12.71 -13.73
N GLY A 227 -6.45 -13.25 -12.78
CA GLY A 227 -5.91 -13.80 -11.54
C GLY A 227 -5.03 -15.03 -11.75
N GLN A 228 -5.35 -15.90 -12.73
CA GLN A 228 -4.57 -17.11 -13.02
C GLN A 228 -3.21 -16.74 -13.61
N LYS A 229 -3.19 -15.83 -14.59
CA LYS A 229 -1.96 -15.36 -15.24
C LYS A 229 -1.03 -14.68 -14.23
N LEU A 230 -1.58 -13.79 -13.38
CA LEU A 230 -0.78 -13.15 -12.33
C LEU A 230 -0.23 -14.15 -11.32
N ALA A 231 -1.05 -15.09 -10.84
CA ALA A 231 -0.61 -16.12 -9.92
C ALA A 231 0.47 -17.01 -10.54
N GLY A 232 0.33 -17.40 -11.81
CA GLY A 232 1.35 -18.13 -12.56
C GLY A 232 2.69 -17.38 -12.63
N MET A 233 2.65 -16.06 -12.90
CA MET A 233 3.86 -15.23 -12.93
C MET A 233 4.49 -15.08 -11.54
N MET A 234 3.70 -14.97 -10.48
CA MET A 234 4.20 -14.89 -9.09
C MET A 234 4.90 -16.17 -8.66
N ILE A 235 4.30 -17.33 -8.93
CA ILE A 235 4.83 -18.66 -8.55
C ILE A 235 5.93 -19.11 -9.53
N GLY A 236 5.84 -18.68 -10.78
CA GLY A 236 6.77 -19.06 -11.85
C GLY A 236 6.53 -20.44 -12.44
N LYS A 237 5.28 -20.89 -12.36
CA LYS A 237 4.77 -22.12 -12.97
C LYS A 237 3.44 -21.81 -13.62
N GLU A 238 3.17 -22.41 -14.77
CA GLU A 238 1.79 -22.44 -15.29
C GLU A 238 0.91 -23.16 -14.27
N LEU A 239 -0.11 -22.47 -13.79
CA LEU A 239 -1.11 -23.07 -12.92
C LEU A 239 -2.03 -23.90 -13.83
N THR A 240 -1.75 -25.20 -13.93
CA THR A 240 -2.74 -26.15 -14.41
C THR A 240 -3.81 -26.29 -13.32
N GLU A 241 -5.08 -26.16 -13.69
CA GLU A 241 -6.17 -26.52 -12.78
C GLU A 241 -5.96 -27.97 -12.37
N SER A 242 -5.55 -28.18 -11.13
CA SER A 242 -5.60 -29.50 -10.54
C SER A 242 -7.08 -29.80 -10.29
N HIS A 243 -7.73 -30.51 -11.18
CA HIS A 243 -8.99 -31.18 -10.86
C HIS A 243 -8.69 -32.21 -9.77
N TYR A 244 -8.96 -31.84 -8.53
CA TYR A 244 -9.06 -32.85 -7.48
C TYR A 244 -10.31 -33.67 -7.78
N GLU A 245 -10.11 -34.88 -8.29
CA GLU A 245 -11.18 -35.86 -8.27
C GLU A 245 -11.63 -36.04 -6.81
N LYS A 246 -12.90 -35.78 -6.53
CA LYS A 246 -13.44 -36.07 -5.20
C LYS A 246 -13.24 -37.56 -4.97
N VAL A 247 -12.31 -37.90 -4.09
CA VAL A 247 -12.15 -39.25 -3.62
C VAL A 247 -13.45 -39.62 -2.88
N ASP A 248 -14.13 -40.67 -3.32
CA ASP A 248 -15.27 -41.19 -2.58
C ASP A 248 -14.75 -41.72 -1.23
N ALA A 249 -15.06 -40.96 -0.18
CA ALA A 249 -14.66 -41.30 1.19
C ALA A 249 -15.64 -42.30 1.85
N SER A 250 -16.66 -42.77 1.15
CA SER A 250 -17.56 -43.77 1.68
C SER A 250 -16.82 -45.07 1.91
N GLY A 251 -16.57 -45.44 3.15
CA GLY A 251 -15.82 -46.65 3.53
C GLY A 251 -14.44 -46.39 4.13
N HIS A 252 -13.99 -45.14 4.24
CA HIS A 252 -12.81 -44.79 4.99
C HIS A 252 -13.10 -44.62 6.48
N GLU A 253 -12.11 -44.90 7.32
CA GLU A 253 -12.19 -44.72 8.77
C GLU A 253 -12.37 -43.21 9.09
N ILE A 254 -13.30 -42.91 10.01
CA ILE A 254 -13.52 -41.51 10.45
C ILE A 254 -12.29 -41.06 11.22
N VAL A 255 -11.57 -40.07 10.69
CA VAL A 255 -10.35 -39.52 11.30
C VAL A 255 -10.67 -38.42 12.30
N ALA A 256 -11.77 -37.68 12.08
CA ALA A 256 -12.25 -36.66 12.99
C ALA A 256 -13.77 -36.51 12.87
N GLU A 257 -14.47 -36.46 13.98
CA GLU A 257 -15.91 -36.22 14.06
C GLU A 257 -16.21 -35.04 14.97
N LEU A 258 -17.07 -34.13 14.51
CA LEU A 258 -17.54 -33.00 15.29
C LEU A 258 -19.00 -33.28 15.65
N ASP A 259 -19.26 -33.53 16.95
CA ASP A 259 -20.60 -33.80 17.45
C ASP A 259 -21.08 -32.61 18.28
N HIS A 260 -22.31 -32.18 18.06
CA HIS A 260 -23.00 -31.09 18.80
C HIS A 260 -22.17 -29.78 18.92
N VAL A 261 -21.53 -29.32 17.82
CA VAL A 261 -20.80 -28.07 17.79
C VAL A 261 -21.72 -26.92 17.44
N ASP A 262 -22.05 -26.09 18.44
CA ASP A 262 -22.81 -24.86 18.27
C ASP A 262 -21.89 -23.66 18.08
N TYR A 263 -22.08 -22.89 17.00
CA TYR A 263 -21.42 -21.62 16.76
C TYR A 263 -22.33 -20.46 17.17
N ASN A 264 -22.05 -19.85 18.33
CA ASN A 264 -22.75 -18.64 18.77
C ASN A 264 -21.98 -17.40 18.31
N LYS A 265 -22.54 -16.68 17.35
CA LYS A 265 -21.96 -15.47 16.75
C LYS A 265 -21.77 -14.30 17.74
N GLU A 266 -22.43 -14.35 18.89
CA GLU A 266 -22.42 -13.28 19.90
C GLU A 266 -21.43 -13.50 21.06
N SER A 267 -20.84 -14.68 21.19
CA SER A 267 -19.86 -14.94 22.25
C SER A 267 -18.43 -14.89 21.71
N LYS A 268 -17.61 -14.00 22.26
CA LYS A 268 -16.15 -13.91 21.98
C LYS A 268 -15.35 -15.11 22.51
N HIS A 269 -15.97 -16.16 22.97
CA HIS A 269 -15.32 -17.38 23.44
C HIS A 269 -15.88 -18.60 22.72
N SER A 270 -15.10 -19.14 21.80
CA SER A 270 -15.32 -20.51 21.30
C SER A 270 -14.95 -21.48 22.42
N GLY A 271 -15.96 -21.97 23.14
CA GLY A 271 -15.77 -23.11 24.03
C GLY A 271 -15.72 -24.38 23.20
N LEU A 272 -14.55 -24.98 23.06
CA LEU A 272 -14.43 -26.41 22.78
C LEU A 272 -14.57 -27.11 24.13
N ALA A 273 -15.63 -27.86 24.32
CA ALA A 273 -15.81 -28.78 25.45
C ALA A 273 -15.09 -30.09 25.14
#